data_02f86b97cc00ac26635b0e0a4ea9c6e3
#
_entry.id   02f86b97cc00ac26635b0e0a4ea9c6e3
#
_cell.length_a   1.000
_cell.length_b   1.000
_cell.length_c   1.000
_cell.angle_alpha   90.00
_cell.angle_beta   90.00
_cell.angle_gamma   90.00
#
_symmetry.space_group_name_H-M   'P 1'
#
loop_
_entity.id
_entity.type
_entity.pdbx_description
1 polymer ?
#
loop_
_entity_poly.entity_id
_entity_poly.type
_entity_poly.pdbx_seq_one_letter_code
_entity_poly.pdbx_strand_id
1 'polypeptide(L)'
;MLEGAEFRDRAIYLGEERTLVLADLHVGRDRASALSLPLGEHDDLHDRLDGLLDRFSPERVVLAGDLLHSYGTVPEEVRESVTDILSLIDRAGATSVVTPGNHDAMLGAVFDGESPECYRIGEVAICHGHRKMEADAPLTVLGHDHPAIRIEGRKRPCYLLGPRSGGEGRALVLPAFNRLTRGVDVSRSTSFLSPLLADPGTYRPIVRDEEGDETLAFPPLSRLRRLL
;
A
#
# COMPACT_ATOMS: atom_id res chain seq x y z
N MET A 1 -3.49 13.39 -12.56
CA MET A 1 -3.27 11.98 -12.14
C MET A 1 -1.89 11.55 -12.60
N LEU A 2 -1.42 10.40 -12.23
CA LEU A 2 -0.18 9.84 -12.76
C LEU A 2 -0.51 9.22 -14.13
N GLU A 3 0.23 9.64 -15.16
CA GLU A 3 0.08 9.13 -16.51
C GLU A 3 0.55 7.66 -16.54
N GLY A 4 -0.16 6.80 -17.25
CA GLY A 4 0.17 5.36 -17.32
C GLY A 4 -0.10 4.54 -16.06
N ALA A 5 -0.66 5.11 -14.99
CA ALA A 5 -0.97 4.40 -13.75
C ALA A 5 -2.48 4.18 -13.57
N GLU A 6 -2.86 2.98 -13.14
CA GLU A 6 -4.25 2.63 -12.80
C GLU A 6 -4.38 2.32 -11.30
N PHE A 7 -5.36 2.98 -10.65
CA PHE A 7 -5.70 2.77 -9.24
C PHE A 7 -6.83 1.75 -9.16
N ARG A 8 -6.62 0.66 -8.42
CA ARG A 8 -7.62 -0.39 -8.27
C ARG A 8 -7.48 -1.10 -6.94
N ASP A 9 -8.59 -1.30 -6.26
CA ASP A 9 -8.69 -2.11 -5.03
C ASP A 9 -7.55 -1.90 -4.03
N ARG A 10 -7.21 -0.64 -3.74
CA ARG A 10 -6.13 -0.19 -2.86
C ARG A 10 -4.69 -0.49 -3.36
N ALA A 11 -4.57 -0.94 -4.60
CA ALA A 11 -3.30 -1.13 -5.29
C ALA A 11 -3.11 -0.07 -6.38
N ILE A 12 -1.89 0.02 -6.92
CA ILE A 12 -1.60 0.78 -8.14
C ILE A 12 -0.92 -0.14 -9.14
N TYR A 13 -1.37 -0.09 -10.38
CA TYR A 13 -0.67 -0.71 -11.50
C TYR A 13 0.08 0.37 -12.28
N LEU A 14 1.38 0.17 -12.46
CA LEU A 14 2.29 0.99 -13.24
C LEU A 14 2.45 0.34 -14.62
N GLY A 15 1.74 0.89 -15.61
CA GLY A 15 1.62 0.24 -16.92
C GLY A 15 2.93 0.17 -17.69
N GLU A 16 3.75 1.23 -17.66
CA GLU A 16 5.05 1.26 -18.33
C GLU A 16 6.02 0.24 -17.75
N GLU A 17 6.03 0.06 -16.43
CA GLU A 17 6.86 -0.89 -15.70
C GLU A 17 6.22 -2.29 -15.59
N ARG A 18 4.98 -2.46 -16.06
CA ARG A 18 4.18 -3.69 -15.92
C ARG A 18 4.20 -4.23 -14.49
N THR A 19 4.13 -3.33 -13.52
CA THR A 19 4.32 -3.62 -12.10
C THR A 19 3.08 -3.26 -11.30
N LEU A 20 2.57 -4.23 -10.54
CA LEU A 20 1.51 -4.04 -9.55
C LEU A 20 2.15 -3.74 -8.19
N VAL A 21 1.70 -2.68 -7.50
CA VAL A 21 2.21 -2.31 -6.18
C VAL A 21 1.07 -2.32 -5.16
N LEU A 22 1.28 -3.04 -4.06
CA LEU A 22 0.41 -3.14 -2.90
C LEU A 22 1.20 -2.74 -1.65
N ALA A 23 0.54 -2.29 -0.60
CA ALA A 23 1.19 -1.94 0.67
C ALA A 23 0.36 -2.43 1.85
N ASP A 24 1.04 -2.71 2.97
CA ASP A 24 0.39 -2.91 4.27
C ASP A 24 -0.65 -4.06 4.25
N LEU A 25 -0.19 -5.26 3.86
CA LEU A 25 -1.01 -6.46 3.84
C LEU A 25 -1.32 -6.94 5.26
N HIS A 26 -0.38 -6.74 6.21
CA HIS A 26 -0.55 -7.09 7.60
C HIS A 26 -1.17 -8.48 7.83
N VAL A 27 -0.67 -9.50 7.15
CA VAL A 27 -1.16 -10.87 7.27
C VAL A 27 -1.09 -11.33 8.72
N GLY A 28 -2.21 -11.85 9.24
CA GLY A 28 -2.36 -12.25 10.64
C GLY A 28 -2.96 -11.17 11.55
N ARG A 29 -3.50 -10.10 10.98
CA ARG A 29 -4.15 -9.02 11.74
C ARG A 29 -5.45 -9.45 12.39
N ASP A 30 -6.23 -10.32 11.76
CA ASP A 30 -7.46 -10.87 12.33
C ASP A 30 -7.22 -11.62 13.65
N ARG A 31 -6.08 -12.30 13.77
CA ARG A 31 -5.67 -13.02 14.99
C ARG A 31 -5.28 -12.09 16.13
N ALA A 32 -4.75 -10.91 15.81
CA ALA A 32 -4.46 -9.87 16.79
C ALA A 32 -5.73 -9.15 17.28
N SER A 33 -6.88 -9.43 16.65
CA SER A 33 -8.18 -8.94 17.08
C SER A 33 -8.64 -9.62 18.36
N ALA A 34 -9.23 -8.84 19.28
CA ALA A 34 -9.87 -9.37 20.49
C ALA A 34 -11.13 -10.23 20.20
N LEU A 35 -11.54 -10.31 18.96
CA LEU A 35 -12.66 -11.13 18.51
C LEU A 35 -12.15 -12.53 18.15
N SER A 36 -12.63 -13.55 18.85
CA SER A 36 -12.30 -14.97 18.59
C SER A 36 -13.03 -15.54 17.35
N LEU A 37 -13.33 -14.70 16.37
CA LEU A 37 -14.00 -15.10 15.14
C LEU A 37 -13.05 -14.87 13.96
N PRO A 38 -12.92 -15.84 13.03
CA PRO A 38 -12.20 -15.61 11.78
C PRO A 38 -12.90 -14.50 11.00
N LEU A 39 -12.16 -13.42 10.69
CA LEU A 39 -12.70 -12.26 9.97
C LEU A 39 -12.58 -12.41 8.44
N GLY A 40 -12.14 -13.58 7.95
CA GLY A 40 -11.96 -13.85 6.52
C GLY A 40 -10.83 -13.03 5.88
N GLU A 41 -9.80 -12.68 6.69
CA GLU A 41 -8.66 -11.89 6.22
C GLU A 41 -7.95 -12.55 5.03
N HIS A 42 -7.64 -13.85 5.16
CA HIS A 42 -6.93 -14.60 4.14
C HIS A 42 -7.71 -14.61 2.81
N ASP A 43 -8.98 -14.96 2.85
CA ASP A 43 -9.83 -15.04 1.65
C ASP A 43 -9.98 -13.66 0.99
N ASP A 44 -10.18 -12.57 1.78
CA ASP A 44 -10.26 -11.21 1.23
C ASP A 44 -8.97 -10.79 0.54
N LEU A 45 -7.81 -11.06 1.15
CA LEU A 45 -6.51 -10.73 0.57
C LEU A 45 -6.24 -11.52 -0.70
N HIS A 46 -6.52 -12.84 -0.66
CA HIS A 46 -6.30 -13.76 -1.78
C HIS A 46 -7.18 -13.41 -2.97
N ASP A 47 -8.50 -13.32 -2.78
CA ASP A 47 -9.46 -13.09 -3.87
C ASP A 47 -9.22 -11.75 -4.58
N ARG A 48 -8.87 -10.71 -3.80
CA ARG A 48 -8.59 -9.38 -4.36
C ARG A 48 -7.28 -9.35 -5.12
N LEU A 49 -6.25 -10.02 -4.61
CA LEU A 49 -4.99 -10.14 -5.31
C LEU A 49 -5.15 -10.92 -6.60
N ASP A 50 -5.89 -12.04 -6.57
CA ASP A 50 -6.20 -12.85 -7.75
C ASP A 50 -6.89 -12.01 -8.83
N GLY A 51 -7.93 -11.27 -8.46
CA GLY A 51 -8.62 -10.37 -9.38
C GLY A 51 -7.74 -9.25 -9.96
N LEU A 52 -6.74 -8.77 -9.21
CA LEU A 52 -5.77 -7.80 -9.72
C LEU A 52 -4.76 -8.45 -10.67
N LEU A 53 -4.30 -9.66 -10.38
CA LEU A 53 -3.39 -10.44 -11.23
C LEU A 53 -4.06 -10.79 -12.56
N ASP A 54 -5.30 -11.26 -12.53
CA ASP A 54 -6.09 -11.56 -13.72
C ASP A 54 -6.30 -10.32 -14.59
N ARG A 55 -6.62 -9.17 -13.97
CA ARG A 55 -6.90 -7.93 -14.70
C ARG A 55 -5.67 -7.36 -15.39
N PHE A 56 -4.54 -7.30 -14.67
CA PHE A 56 -3.38 -6.57 -15.14
C PHE A 56 -2.30 -7.44 -15.77
N SER A 57 -2.29 -8.74 -15.48
CA SER A 57 -1.24 -9.68 -15.88
C SER A 57 0.17 -9.06 -15.72
N PRO A 58 0.52 -8.61 -14.49
CA PRO A 58 1.76 -7.89 -14.25
C PRO A 58 2.96 -8.83 -14.43
N GLU A 59 4.11 -8.28 -14.81
CA GLU A 59 5.38 -9.02 -14.78
C GLU A 59 5.96 -9.08 -13.36
N ARG A 60 5.55 -8.12 -12.52
CA ARG A 60 6.06 -7.97 -11.16
C ARG A 60 5.00 -7.48 -10.20
N VAL A 61 5.05 -8.01 -8.99
CA VAL A 61 4.27 -7.52 -7.85
C VAL A 61 5.23 -7.05 -6.78
N VAL A 62 5.13 -5.77 -6.38
CA VAL A 62 5.91 -5.21 -5.28
C VAL A 62 5.01 -5.01 -4.06
N LEU A 63 5.35 -5.71 -2.98
CA LEU A 63 4.71 -5.55 -1.68
C LEU A 63 5.49 -4.48 -0.90
N ALA A 64 4.92 -3.27 -0.82
CA ALA A 64 5.57 -2.10 -0.27
C ALA A 64 5.49 -2.06 1.26
N GLY A 65 5.98 -3.11 1.90
CA GLY A 65 6.17 -3.28 3.32
C GLY A 65 4.94 -3.69 4.12
N ASP A 66 5.22 -4.03 5.38
CA ASP A 66 4.26 -4.54 6.33
C ASP A 66 3.43 -5.71 5.76
N LEU A 67 4.17 -6.69 5.18
CA LEU A 67 3.59 -7.96 4.76
C LEU A 67 3.02 -8.70 5.97
N LEU A 68 3.75 -8.72 7.08
CA LEU A 68 3.35 -9.34 8.35
C LEU A 68 2.69 -8.33 9.29
N HIS A 69 1.83 -8.82 10.19
CA HIS A 69 1.27 -7.98 11.27
C HIS A 69 2.04 -8.10 12.58
N SER A 70 2.89 -9.09 12.75
CA SER A 70 3.55 -9.43 14.03
C SER A 70 5.01 -9.05 14.07
N TYR A 71 5.47 -8.55 15.22
CA TYR A 71 6.89 -8.22 15.48
C TYR A 71 7.72 -9.40 16.04
N GLY A 72 7.06 -10.48 16.40
CA GLY A 72 7.68 -11.63 17.11
C GLY A 72 7.72 -12.90 16.25
N THR A 73 7.23 -13.99 16.80
CA THR A 73 7.15 -15.27 16.09
C THR A 73 6.05 -15.23 15.01
N VAL A 74 6.26 -15.89 13.89
CA VAL A 74 5.24 -16.08 12.85
C VAL A 74 4.50 -17.39 13.14
N PRO A 75 3.20 -17.34 13.50
CA PRO A 75 2.38 -18.53 13.64
C PRO A 75 2.30 -19.31 12.32
N GLU A 76 2.10 -20.63 12.39
CA GLU A 76 2.09 -21.49 11.21
C GLU A 76 1.04 -21.07 10.19
N GLU A 77 -0.15 -20.72 10.66
CA GLU A 77 -1.25 -20.31 9.76
C GLU A 77 -0.99 -18.96 9.07
N VAL A 78 -0.19 -18.08 9.71
CA VAL A 78 0.27 -16.83 9.06
C VAL A 78 1.31 -17.16 8.00
N ARG A 79 2.19 -18.13 8.27
CA ARG A 79 3.16 -18.64 7.31
C ARG A 79 2.46 -19.25 6.09
N GLU A 80 1.45 -20.09 6.31
CA GLU A 80 0.64 -20.69 5.25
C GLU A 80 -0.03 -19.61 4.41
N SER A 81 -0.68 -18.61 5.05
CA SER A 81 -1.34 -17.50 4.34
C SER A 81 -0.36 -16.67 3.48
N VAL A 82 0.84 -16.39 3.99
CA VAL A 82 1.88 -15.70 3.21
C VAL A 82 2.35 -16.57 2.04
N THR A 83 2.55 -17.87 2.28
CA THR A 83 2.96 -18.82 1.24
C THR A 83 1.93 -18.89 0.12
N ASP A 84 0.64 -18.91 0.46
CA ASP A 84 -0.45 -18.94 -0.53
C ASP A 84 -0.49 -17.65 -1.36
N ILE A 85 -0.33 -16.47 -0.73
CA ILE A 85 -0.25 -15.18 -1.44
C ILE A 85 0.94 -15.15 -2.40
N LEU A 86 2.12 -15.58 -1.97
CA LEU A 86 3.32 -15.60 -2.81
C LEU A 86 3.20 -16.62 -3.96
N SER A 87 2.60 -17.79 -3.66
CA SER A 87 2.33 -18.81 -4.66
C SER A 87 1.29 -18.36 -5.70
N LEU A 88 0.33 -17.55 -5.31
CA LEU A 88 -0.64 -16.94 -6.23
C LEU A 88 0.06 -16.03 -7.23
N ILE A 89 0.98 -15.17 -6.77
CA ILE A 89 1.79 -14.30 -7.62
C ILE A 89 2.65 -15.11 -8.60
N ASP A 90 3.32 -16.15 -8.10
CA ASP A 90 4.16 -17.03 -8.92
C ASP A 90 3.35 -17.77 -9.99
N ARG A 91 2.18 -18.34 -9.63
CA ARG A 91 1.27 -19.01 -10.58
C ARG A 91 0.75 -18.06 -11.66
N ALA A 92 0.61 -16.78 -11.38
CA ALA A 92 0.26 -15.75 -12.36
C ALA A 92 1.45 -15.40 -13.29
N GLY A 93 2.63 -15.98 -13.08
CA GLY A 93 3.84 -15.73 -13.86
C GLY A 93 4.54 -14.42 -13.50
N ALA A 94 4.20 -13.81 -12.37
CA ALA A 94 4.80 -12.57 -11.89
C ALA A 94 5.91 -12.84 -10.86
N THR A 95 6.93 -11.98 -10.84
CA THR A 95 7.96 -12.00 -9.80
C THR A 95 7.51 -11.17 -8.59
N SER A 96 7.65 -11.70 -7.39
CA SER A 96 7.38 -10.96 -6.14
C SER A 96 8.64 -10.27 -5.61
N VAL A 97 8.50 -9.02 -5.17
CA VAL A 97 9.50 -8.23 -4.45
C VAL A 97 8.86 -7.68 -3.18
N VAL A 98 9.56 -7.74 -2.06
CA VAL A 98 9.07 -7.18 -0.79
C VAL A 98 10.03 -6.10 -0.30
N THR A 99 9.57 -4.86 -0.15
CA THR A 99 10.37 -3.83 0.55
C THR A 99 9.99 -3.85 2.04
N PRO A 100 10.91 -4.18 2.96
CA PRO A 100 10.52 -4.44 4.34
C PRO A 100 9.89 -3.25 5.06
N GLY A 101 8.83 -3.49 5.81
CA GLY A 101 8.21 -2.53 6.70
C GLY A 101 8.69 -2.64 8.15
N ASN A 102 8.12 -1.81 9.03
CA ASN A 102 8.46 -1.86 10.45
C ASN A 102 7.84 -3.07 11.19
N HIS A 103 6.83 -3.73 10.62
CA HIS A 103 6.26 -4.97 11.13
C HIS A 103 6.99 -6.23 10.61
N ASP A 104 7.88 -6.11 9.65
CA ASP A 104 8.49 -7.22 8.91
C ASP A 104 9.80 -7.74 9.55
N ALA A 105 9.98 -7.59 10.87
CA ALA A 105 11.17 -8.09 11.56
C ALA A 105 11.43 -9.60 11.34
N MET A 106 10.38 -10.37 11.07
CA MET A 106 10.42 -11.80 10.80
C MET A 106 10.25 -12.17 9.32
N LEU A 107 10.40 -11.21 8.41
CA LEU A 107 10.20 -11.42 6.96
C LEU A 107 11.04 -12.60 6.43
N GLY A 108 12.32 -12.70 6.80
CA GLY A 108 13.20 -13.79 6.37
C GLY A 108 12.78 -15.19 6.82
N ALA A 109 11.77 -15.32 7.68
CA ALA A 109 11.19 -16.61 8.05
C ALA A 109 10.09 -17.10 7.09
N VAL A 110 9.58 -16.20 6.21
CA VAL A 110 8.45 -16.47 5.31
C VAL A 110 8.71 -16.07 3.86
N PHE A 111 9.78 -15.35 3.59
CA PHE A 111 10.14 -14.87 2.26
C PHE A 111 11.67 -14.91 2.08
N ASP A 112 12.12 -15.56 1.02
CA ASP A 112 13.53 -15.71 0.63
C ASP A 112 13.88 -15.02 -0.70
N GLY A 113 12.91 -14.29 -1.28
CA GLY A 113 13.06 -13.56 -2.53
C GLY A 113 13.74 -12.20 -2.38
N GLU A 114 13.65 -11.39 -3.42
CA GLU A 114 14.24 -10.04 -3.46
C GLU A 114 13.58 -9.10 -2.44
N SER A 115 14.39 -8.59 -1.48
CA SER A 115 13.89 -7.77 -0.37
C SER A 115 14.77 -6.53 -0.10
N PRO A 116 14.82 -5.56 -1.03
CA PRO A 116 15.56 -4.32 -0.84
C PRO A 116 14.79 -3.33 0.03
N GLU A 117 15.50 -2.46 0.76
CA GLU A 117 14.90 -1.34 1.50
C GLU A 117 14.08 -0.39 0.60
N CYS A 118 14.53 -0.23 -0.64
CA CYS A 118 13.88 0.56 -1.68
C CYS A 118 14.10 -0.13 -3.02
N TYR A 119 13.01 -0.53 -3.66
CA TYR A 119 13.03 -1.12 -4.97
C TYR A 119 12.90 -0.03 -6.04
N ARG A 120 13.77 -0.08 -7.07
CA ARG A 120 13.74 0.89 -8.17
C ARG A 120 13.37 0.19 -9.47
N ILE A 121 12.44 0.80 -10.20
CA ILE A 121 12.06 0.38 -11.53
C ILE A 121 11.70 1.60 -12.39
N GLY A 122 12.35 1.75 -13.53
CA GLY A 122 12.20 2.96 -14.34
C GLY A 122 12.47 4.24 -13.51
N GLU A 123 11.53 5.15 -13.54
CA GLU A 123 11.58 6.42 -12.79
C GLU A 123 10.84 6.33 -11.44
N VAL A 124 10.53 5.12 -10.96
CA VAL A 124 9.78 4.90 -9.74
C VAL A 124 10.66 4.25 -8.68
N ALA A 125 10.65 4.79 -7.47
CA ALA A 125 11.15 4.17 -6.25
C ALA A 125 9.97 3.64 -5.43
N ILE A 126 10.07 2.42 -4.93
CA ILE A 126 9.03 1.78 -4.12
C ILE A 126 9.65 1.38 -2.79
N CYS A 127 9.08 1.82 -1.69
CA CYS A 127 9.57 1.52 -0.34
C CYS A 127 8.41 1.52 0.66
N HIS A 128 8.61 1.02 1.87
CA HIS A 128 7.56 1.12 2.89
C HIS A 128 7.36 2.56 3.39
N GLY A 129 8.43 3.30 3.66
CA GLY A 129 8.35 4.70 4.06
C GLY A 129 8.44 4.97 5.56
N HIS A 130 8.64 3.95 6.42
CA HIS A 130 8.71 4.10 7.88
C HIS A 130 9.98 4.78 8.39
N ARG A 131 11.01 4.89 7.55
CA ARG A 131 12.29 5.52 7.93
C ARG A 131 12.81 6.45 6.82
N LYS A 132 13.70 7.36 7.22
CA LYS A 132 14.36 8.25 6.27
C LYS A 132 15.32 7.45 5.39
N MET A 133 15.22 7.65 4.09
CA MET A 133 16.08 7.05 3.08
C MET A 133 16.23 7.97 1.88
N GLU A 134 17.26 7.72 1.07
CA GLU A 134 17.41 8.39 -0.22
C GLU A 134 16.58 7.65 -1.28
N ALA A 135 15.46 8.25 -1.65
CA ALA A 135 14.59 7.79 -2.74
C ALA A 135 14.72 8.77 -3.91
N ASP A 136 15.89 8.82 -4.54
CA ASP A 136 16.16 9.74 -5.65
C ASP A 136 15.48 9.24 -6.94
N ALA A 137 14.16 9.49 -7.03
CA ALA A 137 13.32 9.16 -8.17
C ALA A 137 12.25 10.24 -8.37
N PRO A 138 11.79 10.48 -9.60
CA PRO A 138 10.68 11.39 -9.89
C PRO A 138 9.39 11.05 -9.15
N LEU A 139 9.13 9.75 -8.95
CA LEU A 139 8.01 9.24 -8.16
C LEU A 139 8.49 8.25 -7.10
N THR A 140 8.04 8.44 -5.85
CA THR A 140 8.20 7.45 -4.78
C THR A 140 6.82 6.93 -4.39
N VAL A 141 6.62 5.61 -4.49
CA VAL A 141 5.40 4.91 -4.04
C VAL A 141 5.68 4.29 -2.67
N LEU A 142 4.80 4.52 -1.70
CA LEU A 142 5.00 4.03 -0.34
C LEU A 142 3.68 3.69 0.38
N GLY A 143 3.75 2.89 1.45
CA GLY A 143 2.68 2.54 2.37
C GLY A 143 2.76 3.31 3.69
N HIS A 144 2.69 2.59 4.83
CA HIS A 144 2.93 3.00 6.21
C HIS A 144 1.89 3.95 6.83
N ASP A 145 1.50 5.02 6.17
CA ASP A 145 0.58 6.03 6.70
C ASP A 145 -0.90 5.63 6.59
N HIS A 146 -1.23 4.58 5.85
CA HIS A 146 -2.58 4.02 5.66
C HIS A 146 -3.65 5.10 5.45
N PRO A 147 -3.54 5.99 4.45
CA PRO A 147 -4.42 7.14 4.34
C PRO A 147 -5.89 6.76 4.08
N ALA A 148 -6.76 7.45 4.76
CA ALA A 148 -8.20 7.42 4.52
C ALA A 148 -8.77 8.83 4.65
N ILE A 149 -9.88 9.11 3.97
CA ILE A 149 -10.58 10.39 4.04
C ILE A 149 -12.03 10.17 4.46
N ARG A 150 -12.59 11.15 5.19
CA ARG A 150 -14.01 11.10 5.55
C ARG A 150 -14.83 11.91 4.55
N ILE A 151 -15.73 11.22 3.84
CA ILE A 151 -16.67 11.80 2.88
C ILE A 151 -18.08 11.42 3.33
N GLU A 152 -18.97 12.39 3.48
CA GLU A 152 -20.36 12.16 3.92
C GLU A 152 -20.48 11.29 5.19
N GLY A 153 -19.60 11.55 6.16
CA GLY A 153 -19.56 10.80 7.42
C GLY A 153 -18.90 9.41 7.34
N ARG A 154 -18.61 8.88 6.16
CA ARG A 154 -17.98 7.58 5.96
C ARG A 154 -16.48 7.72 5.73
N LYS A 155 -15.68 6.90 6.40
CA LYS A 155 -14.24 6.82 6.16
C LYS A 155 -13.98 5.93 4.93
N ARG A 156 -13.31 6.46 3.93
CA ARG A 156 -12.93 5.77 2.70
C ARG A 156 -11.41 5.74 2.56
N PRO A 157 -10.80 4.59 2.27
CA PRO A 157 -9.38 4.53 1.91
C PRO A 157 -9.11 5.47 0.73
N CYS A 158 -7.95 6.11 0.75
CA CYS A 158 -7.55 6.97 -0.36
C CYS A 158 -6.04 6.88 -0.59
N TYR A 159 -5.63 7.14 -1.80
CA TYR A 159 -4.24 7.41 -2.12
C TYR A 159 -3.95 8.88 -1.84
N LEU A 160 -2.70 9.21 -1.52
CA LEU A 160 -2.27 10.60 -1.38
C LEU A 160 -1.13 10.89 -2.35
N LEU A 161 -1.32 11.88 -3.21
CA LEU A 161 -0.29 12.32 -4.14
C LEU A 161 0.15 13.74 -3.78
N GLY A 162 1.44 13.92 -3.54
CA GLY A 162 2.01 15.21 -3.16
C GLY A 162 3.53 15.27 -3.32
N PRO A 163 4.18 16.34 -2.83
CA PRO A 163 5.62 16.48 -2.89
C PRO A 163 6.32 15.52 -1.93
N ARG A 164 7.47 14.96 -2.33
CA ARG A 164 8.35 14.22 -1.43
C ARG A 164 9.13 15.19 -0.54
N SER A 165 9.34 14.78 0.72
CA SER A 165 10.17 15.55 1.66
C SER A 165 11.65 15.47 1.30
N GLY A 166 12.38 16.57 1.47
CA GLY A 166 13.84 16.60 1.38
C GLY A 166 14.43 16.50 -0.02
N GLY A 167 13.68 16.80 -1.07
CA GLY A 167 14.21 16.81 -2.44
C GLY A 167 13.17 17.06 -3.52
N GLU A 168 13.57 16.98 -4.76
CA GLU A 168 12.67 17.00 -5.91
C GLU A 168 11.94 15.65 -6.06
N GLY A 169 10.77 15.68 -6.67
CA GLY A 169 9.94 14.49 -6.93
C GLY A 169 8.65 14.47 -6.13
N ARG A 170 7.82 13.49 -6.45
CA ARG A 170 6.50 13.29 -5.84
C ARG A 170 6.47 12.01 -5.02
N ALA A 171 5.60 11.98 -4.04
CA ALA A 171 5.27 10.81 -3.27
C ALA A 171 3.82 10.40 -3.51
N LEU A 172 3.58 9.12 -3.74
CA LEU A 172 2.27 8.49 -3.76
C LEU A 172 2.18 7.53 -2.58
N VAL A 173 1.30 7.84 -1.63
CA VAL A 173 1.02 6.97 -0.48
C VAL A 173 -0.16 6.08 -0.79
N LEU A 174 0.01 4.77 -0.67
CA LEU A 174 -1.04 3.80 -0.86
C LEU A 174 -1.89 3.65 0.42
N PRO A 175 -3.20 3.43 0.32
CA PRO A 175 -3.97 2.93 1.44
C PRO A 175 -3.56 1.50 1.77
N ALA A 176 -3.68 1.10 3.04
CA ALA A 176 -3.42 -0.29 3.42
C ALA A 176 -4.27 -1.26 2.59
N PHE A 177 -3.64 -2.27 2.00
CA PHE A 177 -4.34 -3.28 1.21
C PHE A 177 -5.28 -4.09 2.09
N ASN A 178 -4.88 -4.44 3.31
CA ASN A 178 -5.72 -5.13 4.27
C ASN A 178 -6.92 -4.28 4.69
N ARG A 179 -8.14 -4.79 4.46
CA ARG A 179 -9.39 -4.11 4.81
C ARG A 179 -9.66 -4.03 6.31
N LEU A 180 -9.05 -4.88 7.12
CA LEU A 180 -9.11 -4.82 8.58
C LEU A 180 -8.29 -3.64 9.14
N THR A 181 -7.41 -3.06 8.34
CA THR A 181 -6.68 -1.83 8.69
C THR A 181 -7.58 -0.62 8.51
N ARG A 182 -7.91 0.05 9.64
CA ARG A 182 -8.91 1.15 9.65
C ARG A 182 -8.48 2.42 8.92
N GLY A 183 -7.22 2.53 8.53
CA GLY A 183 -6.64 3.73 7.94
C GLY A 183 -6.63 4.94 8.88
N VAL A 184 -5.85 5.96 8.54
CA VAL A 184 -5.73 7.24 9.27
C VAL A 184 -6.54 8.30 8.53
N ASP A 185 -7.43 9.01 9.25
CA ASP A 185 -8.21 10.11 8.66
C ASP A 185 -7.30 11.32 8.40
N VAL A 186 -6.84 11.46 7.16
CA VAL A 186 -5.92 12.52 6.74
C VAL A 186 -6.57 13.90 6.63
N SER A 187 -7.90 13.98 6.64
CA SER A 187 -8.60 15.27 6.59
C SER A 187 -8.27 16.16 7.77
N ARG A 188 -7.84 15.59 8.91
CA ARG A 188 -7.48 16.26 10.14
C ARG A 188 -6.00 16.15 10.51
N SER A 189 -5.20 15.40 9.75
CA SER A 189 -3.78 15.17 10.05
C SER A 189 -2.98 16.45 9.90
N THR A 190 -2.16 16.77 10.91
CA THR A 190 -1.20 17.88 10.90
C THR A 190 0.20 17.44 10.51
N SER A 191 0.47 16.13 10.57
CA SER A 191 1.73 15.50 10.19
C SER A 191 1.47 14.09 9.65
N PHE A 192 2.43 13.55 8.92
CA PHE A 192 2.51 12.15 8.55
C PHE A 192 3.42 11.38 9.50
N LEU A 193 3.31 10.05 9.52
CA LEU A 193 4.24 9.18 10.23
C LEU A 193 5.54 9.02 9.43
N SER A 194 5.43 8.92 8.11
CA SER A 194 6.58 8.79 7.22
C SER A 194 7.41 10.07 7.16
N PRO A 195 8.75 9.98 7.41
CA PRO A 195 9.65 11.11 7.25
C PRO A 195 9.92 11.48 5.77
N LEU A 196 9.45 10.67 4.84
CA LEU A 196 9.57 10.92 3.40
C LEU A 196 8.48 11.86 2.86
N LEU A 197 7.47 12.18 3.68
CA LEU A 197 6.34 12.99 3.28
C LEU A 197 6.49 14.43 3.79
N ALA A 198 6.05 15.38 2.94
CA ALA A 198 6.04 16.80 3.26
C ALA A 198 4.76 17.18 4.06
N ASP A 199 4.45 18.49 4.14
CA ASP A 199 3.24 18.98 4.80
C ASP A 199 1.98 18.33 4.24
N PRO A 200 1.13 17.68 5.08
CA PRO A 200 -0.12 17.05 4.66
C PRO A 200 -1.03 17.97 3.84
N GLY A 201 -1.04 19.26 4.13
CA GLY A 201 -1.86 20.24 3.41
C GLY A 201 -1.61 20.29 1.90
N THR A 202 -0.43 19.88 1.44
CA THR A 202 -0.03 19.91 0.03
C THR A 202 -0.49 18.67 -0.75
N TYR A 203 -0.89 17.61 -0.05
CA TYR A 203 -1.29 16.35 -0.69
C TYR A 203 -2.72 16.37 -1.19
N ARG A 204 -2.93 15.74 -2.34
CA ARG A 204 -4.24 15.52 -2.95
C ARG A 204 -4.71 14.11 -2.68
N PRO A 205 -5.86 13.93 -2.03
CA PRO A 205 -6.50 12.61 -1.94
C PRO A 205 -7.01 12.17 -3.32
N ILE A 206 -6.84 10.89 -3.59
CA ILE A 206 -7.40 10.19 -4.73
C ILE A 206 -8.21 9.03 -4.17
N VAL A 207 -9.49 8.97 -4.47
CA VAL A 207 -10.40 7.91 -4.03
C VAL A 207 -10.79 7.08 -5.24
N ARG A 208 -10.63 5.78 -5.13
CA ARG A 208 -11.17 4.85 -6.11
C ARG A 208 -12.56 4.41 -5.65
N ASP A 209 -13.56 4.66 -6.48
CA ASP A 209 -14.89 4.10 -6.36
C ASP A 209 -14.96 2.84 -7.23
N GLU A 210 -14.91 1.68 -6.57
CA GLU A 210 -14.90 0.39 -7.27
C GLU A 210 -16.27 0.06 -7.87
N GLU A 211 -17.37 0.50 -7.22
CA GLU A 211 -18.75 0.27 -7.71
C GLU A 211 -19.04 1.12 -8.93
N GLY A 212 -18.65 2.40 -8.90
CA GLY A 212 -18.81 3.34 -10.01
C GLY A 212 -17.72 3.21 -11.08
N ASP A 213 -16.71 2.37 -10.86
CA ASP A 213 -15.51 2.23 -11.72
C ASP A 213 -14.81 3.57 -12.03
N GLU A 214 -14.82 4.49 -11.06
CA GLU A 214 -14.28 5.84 -11.20
C GLU A 214 -13.13 6.12 -10.24
N THR A 215 -12.17 6.93 -10.68
CA THR A 215 -11.08 7.45 -9.86
C THR A 215 -11.24 8.95 -9.68
N LEU A 216 -11.55 9.38 -8.46
CA LEU A 216 -11.86 10.76 -8.09
C LEU A 216 -10.65 11.42 -7.44
N ALA A 217 -10.09 12.45 -8.07
CA ALA A 217 -9.02 13.26 -7.53
C ALA A 217 -9.58 14.52 -6.86
N PHE A 218 -9.28 14.71 -5.58
CA PHE A 218 -9.70 15.86 -4.79
C PHE A 218 -8.66 17.00 -4.85
N PRO A 219 -9.05 18.24 -4.49
CA PRO A 219 -8.09 19.31 -4.30
C PRO A 219 -7.13 19.00 -3.12
N PRO A 220 -6.00 19.73 -2.99
CA PRO A 220 -5.11 19.56 -1.85
C PRO A 220 -5.85 19.64 -0.51
N LEU A 221 -5.39 18.86 0.48
CA LEU A 221 -6.02 18.76 1.80
C LEU A 221 -6.21 20.12 2.46
N SER A 222 -5.28 21.07 2.28
CA SER A 222 -5.42 22.45 2.78
C SER A 222 -6.65 23.19 2.24
N ARG A 223 -7.05 22.88 0.99
CA ARG A 223 -8.26 23.44 0.37
C ARG A 223 -9.50 22.61 0.71
N LEU A 224 -9.36 21.29 0.70
CA LEU A 224 -10.47 20.36 0.95
C LEU A 224 -11.03 20.52 2.37
N ARG A 225 -10.17 20.74 3.38
CA ARG A 225 -10.56 21.00 4.79
C ARG A 225 -11.50 22.19 4.99
N ARG A 226 -11.53 23.11 4.04
CA ARG A 226 -12.44 24.26 4.06
C ARG A 226 -13.80 23.98 3.46
N LEU A 227 -13.94 22.81 2.80
CA LEU A 227 -15.16 22.37 2.13
C LEU A 227 -15.88 21.26 2.89
N LEU A 228 -15.19 20.60 3.84
CA LEU A 228 -15.72 19.58 4.76
C LEU A 228 -16.12 20.21 6.11
#